data_ef9e675404cdab7d102398192e829b5c
#
_entry.id   ef9e675404cdab7d102398192e829b5c
#
_cell.length_a   1.000
_cell.length_b   1.000
_cell.length_c   1.000
_cell.angle_alpha   90.00
_cell.angle_beta   90.00
_cell.angle_gamma   90.00
#
_symmetry.space_group_name_H-M   'P 1'
#
loop_
_entity.id
_entity.type
_entity.pdbx_description
1 polymer ?
#
loop_
_entity_poly.entity_id
_entity_poly.type
_entity_poly.pdbx_seq_one_letter_code
_entity_poly.pdbx_strand_id
1 'polypeptide(L)'
;MEPKAPTLDQIAVFLAIVETGSFSAAARKLGRAVSVVSYAIANLEAQLGVTLFARAGTAKPKLTDAGRAILADSRGLAIALDGLLAKARGLTAGLEAEVSLLVDVMWPARKLVNALDDFRKKFPTVALRLRVEALGAVTQGVLEGAAAFGISGPLELSNDLLTRGPAGSVKMLAVAAPDHPLALMKGPVTMATAREHIQLVLTDRSRLTEGRDFGVVAVKSWRLADLGAKHALLLAGMGWGNMPKPVVNDDLKRGRLVALNIETPSELVYPFHTVYRSDTPPGPASSWLMERLAMAA
;
A
#
# COMPACT_ATOMS: atom_id res chain seq x y z
N MET A 1 8.88 -10.17 47.76
CA MET A 1 7.65 -9.64 47.10
C MET A 1 8.12 -8.94 45.81
N GLU A 2 7.79 -9.50 44.67
CA GLU A 2 8.15 -8.86 43.37
C GLU A 2 7.59 -7.46 43.32
N PRO A 3 8.36 -6.46 42.86
CA PRO A 3 7.86 -5.11 42.70
C PRO A 3 6.70 -5.14 41.68
N LYS A 4 5.57 -4.53 42.04
CA LYS A 4 4.43 -4.37 41.14
C LYS A 4 4.90 -3.65 39.86
N ALA A 5 4.50 -4.14 38.69
CA ALA A 5 4.84 -3.50 37.42
C ALA A 5 4.36 -2.03 37.35
N PRO A 6 5.10 -1.14 36.69
CA PRO A 6 4.66 0.23 36.40
C PRO A 6 3.30 0.29 35.75
N THR A 7 2.52 1.34 36.01
CA THR A 7 1.22 1.55 35.40
C THR A 7 1.30 2.62 34.29
N LEU A 8 0.39 2.54 33.30
CA LEU A 8 0.28 3.57 32.27
C LEU A 8 -0.03 4.96 32.86
N ASP A 9 -0.72 5.02 34.00
CA ASP A 9 -1.01 6.27 34.69
C ASP A 9 0.27 6.91 35.24
N GLN A 10 1.17 6.14 35.84
CA GLN A 10 2.48 6.63 36.32
C GLN A 10 3.34 7.12 35.16
N ILE A 11 3.32 6.43 34.02
CA ILE A 11 4.00 6.87 32.79
C ILE A 11 3.43 8.21 32.31
N ALA A 12 2.09 8.36 32.28
CA ALA A 12 1.44 9.61 31.90
C ALA A 12 1.83 10.77 32.83
N VAL A 13 1.91 10.52 34.14
CA VAL A 13 2.38 11.50 35.14
C VAL A 13 3.84 11.90 34.86
N PHE A 14 4.72 10.93 34.58
CA PHE A 14 6.12 11.20 34.24
C PHE A 14 6.23 12.09 33.01
N LEU A 15 5.53 11.76 31.92
CA LEU A 15 5.50 12.55 30.70
C LEU A 15 4.96 13.97 30.92
N ALA A 16 3.89 14.11 31.72
CA ALA A 16 3.32 15.41 32.04
C ALA A 16 4.31 16.33 32.80
N ILE A 17 5.12 15.79 33.72
CA ILE A 17 6.14 16.56 34.44
C ILE A 17 7.24 17.03 33.48
N VAL A 18 7.70 16.13 32.60
CA VAL A 18 8.71 16.46 31.59
C VAL A 18 8.21 17.57 30.65
N GLU A 19 6.98 17.47 30.19
CA GLU A 19 6.38 18.43 29.26
C GLU A 19 6.14 19.80 29.89
N THR A 20 5.61 19.81 31.12
CA THR A 20 5.25 21.07 31.80
C THR A 20 6.40 21.69 32.58
N GLY A 21 7.49 20.95 32.79
CA GLY A 21 8.69 21.41 33.51
C GLY A 21 8.53 21.57 35.02
N SER A 22 7.39 21.17 35.64
CA SER A 22 7.23 21.17 37.10
C SER A 22 6.13 20.24 37.58
N PHE A 23 6.29 19.71 38.81
CA PHE A 23 5.28 18.87 39.47
C PHE A 23 3.94 19.59 39.64
N SER A 24 3.96 20.88 40.02
CA SER A 24 2.76 21.68 40.20
C SER A 24 2.02 21.95 38.88
N ALA A 25 2.74 22.19 37.78
CA ALA A 25 2.12 22.38 36.48
C ALA A 25 1.56 21.07 35.93
N ALA A 26 2.26 19.97 36.11
CA ALA A 26 1.77 18.63 35.75
C ALA A 26 0.50 18.26 36.55
N ALA A 27 0.48 18.56 37.85
CA ALA A 27 -0.68 18.34 38.69
C ALA A 27 -1.91 19.12 38.20
N ARG A 28 -1.75 20.39 37.85
CA ARG A 28 -2.83 21.21 37.25
C ARG A 28 -3.28 20.63 35.88
N LYS A 29 -2.33 20.26 35.00
CA LYS A 29 -2.65 19.67 33.71
C LYS A 29 -3.46 18.37 33.82
N LEU A 30 -3.13 17.55 34.83
CA LEU A 30 -3.80 16.27 35.08
C LEU A 30 -5.05 16.34 35.99
N GLY A 31 -5.37 17.54 36.51
CA GLY A 31 -6.50 17.72 37.46
C GLY A 31 -6.28 17.00 38.79
N ARG A 32 -5.04 16.94 39.31
CA ARG A 32 -4.65 16.17 40.50
C ARG A 32 -3.92 17.04 41.52
N ALA A 33 -3.89 16.58 42.80
CA ALA A 33 -3.05 17.21 43.79
C ALA A 33 -1.58 16.93 43.54
N VAL A 34 -0.70 17.89 43.90
CA VAL A 34 0.76 17.76 43.75
C VAL A 34 1.31 16.53 44.51
N SER A 35 0.77 16.23 45.66
CA SER A 35 1.12 15.05 46.47
C SER A 35 0.85 13.74 45.74
N VAL A 36 -0.23 13.65 44.96
CA VAL A 36 -0.59 12.46 44.18
C VAL A 36 0.39 12.30 43.04
N VAL A 37 0.76 13.39 42.35
CA VAL A 37 1.76 13.36 41.26
C VAL A 37 3.13 12.96 41.79
N SER A 38 3.56 13.52 42.95
CA SER A 38 4.83 13.17 43.59
C SER A 38 4.87 11.70 44.04
N TYR A 39 3.76 11.19 44.61
CA TYR A 39 3.64 9.81 45.01
C TYR A 39 3.70 8.84 43.79
N ALA A 40 3.02 9.18 42.69
CA ALA A 40 3.07 8.39 41.46
C ALA A 40 4.50 8.26 40.91
N ILE A 41 5.28 9.34 40.92
CA ILE A 41 6.70 9.29 40.49
C ILE A 41 7.56 8.49 41.45
N ALA A 42 7.42 8.70 42.77
CA ALA A 42 8.19 7.93 43.75
C ALA A 42 7.94 6.42 43.60
N ASN A 43 6.68 6.01 43.38
CA ASN A 43 6.36 4.62 43.12
C ASN A 43 6.93 4.12 41.78
N LEU A 44 6.89 4.92 40.71
CA LEU A 44 7.46 4.57 39.42
C LEU A 44 8.96 4.34 39.56
N GLU A 45 9.69 5.27 40.22
CA GLU A 45 11.14 5.14 40.49
C GLU A 45 11.45 3.89 41.30
N ALA A 46 10.67 3.61 42.36
CA ALA A 46 10.82 2.42 43.18
C ALA A 46 10.58 1.12 42.40
N GLN A 47 9.58 1.09 41.50
CA GLN A 47 9.25 -0.06 40.68
C GLN A 47 10.30 -0.31 39.59
N LEU A 48 10.85 0.76 38.98
CA LEU A 48 11.90 0.68 37.98
C LEU A 48 13.29 0.48 38.59
N GLY A 49 13.47 0.71 39.88
CA GLY A 49 14.77 0.63 40.56
C GLY A 49 15.74 1.75 40.18
N VAL A 50 15.24 2.84 39.54
CA VAL A 50 16.08 3.97 39.13
C VAL A 50 15.41 5.30 39.46
N THR A 51 16.21 6.35 39.68
CA THR A 51 15.74 7.70 39.91
C THR A 51 15.57 8.41 38.54
N LEU A 52 14.40 8.95 38.28
CA LEU A 52 14.09 9.64 37.01
C LEU A 52 14.40 11.13 37.07
N PHE A 53 14.22 11.76 38.23
CA PHE A 53 14.50 13.17 38.43
C PHE A 53 15.62 13.37 39.45
N ALA A 54 16.55 14.30 39.18
CA ALA A 54 17.61 14.66 40.13
C ALA A 54 16.99 15.35 41.36
N ARG A 55 17.44 14.91 42.55
CA ARG A 55 17.07 15.52 43.83
C ARG A 55 17.85 16.83 44.06
N ALA A 56 17.74 17.79 43.20
CA ALA A 56 18.34 19.08 43.37
C ALA A 56 17.30 20.09 43.86
N GLY A 57 17.64 20.88 44.91
CA GLY A 57 16.77 21.90 45.54
C GLY A 57 16.33 23.08 44.65
N THR A 58 16.14 22.85 43.39
CA THR A 58 15.70 23.83 42.39
C THR A 58 14.23 23.57 42.02
N ALA A 59 13.48 24.64 41.83
CA ALA A 59 12.05 24.63 41.49
C ALA A 59 11.71 23.88 40.17
N LYS A 60 12.71 23.50 39.39
CA LYS A 60 12.54 22.77 38.11
C LYS A 60 13.15 21.36 38.18
N PRO A 61 12.33 20.29 38.01
CA PRO A 61 12.84 18.92 37.97
C PRO A 61 13.74 18.71 36.76
N LYS A 62 14.96 18.21 36.99
CA LYS A 62 15.90 17.82 35.92
C LYS A 62 15.95 16.31 35.80
N LEU A 63 15.85 15.81 34.58
CA LEU A 63 16.00 14.36 34.32
C LEU A 63 17.43 13.89 34.64
N THR A 64 17.53 12.72 35.25
CA THR A 64 18.77 11.94 35.34
C THR A 64 19.11 11.32 33.99
N ASP A 65 20.26 10.66 33.87
CA ASP A 65 20.61 9.85 32.68
C ASP A 65 19.59 8.71 32.49
N ALA A 66 19.23 8.03 33.58
CA ALA A 66 18.17 7.01 33.56
C ALA A 66 16.82 7.60 33.13
N GLY A 67 16.45 8.78 33.66
CA GLY A 67 15.21 9.48 33.28
C GLY A 67 15.18 9.83 31.79
N ARG A 68 16.31 10.22 31.19
CA ARG A 68 16.41 10.47 29.74
C ARG A 68 16.25 9.20 28.92
N ALA A 69 16.84 8.09 29.33
CA ALA A 69 16.70 6.80 28.66
C ALA A 69 15.23 6.31 28.70
N ILE A 70 14.61 6.34 29.89
CA ILE A 70 13.21 5.91 30.09
C ILE A 70 12.20 6.81 29.36
N LEU A 71 12.54 8.09 29.12
CA LEU A 71 11.64 9.03 28.44
C LEU A 71 11.28 8.60 27.03
N ALA A 72 12.24 8.06 26.27
CA ALA A 72 11.99 7.60 24.88
C ALA A 72 10.99 6.45 24.88
N ASP A 73 11.17 5.46 25.74
CA ASP A 73 10.29 4.29 25.86
C ASP A 73 8.89 4.71 26.39
N SER A 74 8.85 5.62 27.35
CA SER A 74 7.61 6.17 27.91
C SER A 74 6.77 6.88 26.83
N ARG A 75 7.40 7.64 25.94
CA ARG A 75 6.74 8.26 24.78
C ARG A 75 6.20 7.20 23.80
N GLY A 76 6.98 6.16 23.54
CA GLY A 76 6.54 5.04 22.71
C GLY A 76 5.29 4.36 23.26
N LEU A 77 5.23 4.11 24.56
CA LEU A 77 4.06 3.53 25.24
C LEU A 77 2.82 4.45 25.16
N ALA A 78 3.01 5.76 25.35
CA ALA A 78 1.89 6.71 25.21
C ALA A 78 1.34 6.73 23.78
N ILE A 79 2.19 6.78 22.76
CA ILE A 79 1.78 6.71 21.35
C ILE A 79 1.04 5.40 21.06
N ALA A 80 1.54 4.27 21.57
CA ALA A 80 0.90 2.97 21.37
C ALA A 80 -0.48 2.91 22.03
N LEU A 81 -0.64 3.47 23.24
CA LEU A 81 -1.93 3.55 23.93
C LEU A 81 -2.93 4.43 23.17
N ASP A 82 -2.50 5.60 22.69
CA ASP A 82 -3.34 6.50 21.88
C ASP A 82 -3.79 5.81 20.60
N GLY A 83 -2.90 5.06 19.93
CA GLY A 83 -3.21 4.24 18.77
C GLY A 83 -4.26 3.16 19.06
N LEU A 84 -4.12 2.46 20.20
CA LEU A 84 -5.08 1.46 20.64
C LEU A 84 -6.49 2.07 20.85
N LEU A 85 -6.55 3.20 21.56
CA LEU A 85 -7.81 3.90 21.84
C LEU A 85 -8.45 4.45 20.56
N ALA A 86 -7.66 4.98 19.63
CA ALA A 86 -8.13 5.43 18.34
C ALA A 86 -8.70 4.27 17.51
N LYS A 87 -8.00 3.12 17.50
CA LYS A 87 -8.47 1.90 16.82
C LYS A 87 -9.78 1.39 17.41
N ALA A 88 -9.89 1.35 18.74
CA ALA A 88 -11.13 0.94 19.43
C ALA A 88 -12.31 1.84 19.04
N ARG A 89 -12.12 3.16 19.05
CA ARG A 89 -13.13 4.14 18.60
C ARG A 89 -13.51 3.94 17.13
N GLY A 90 -12.54 3.70 16.26
CA GLY A 90 -12.77 3.40 14.83
C GLY A 90 -13.67 2.16 14.66
N LEU A 91 -13.35 1.06 15.34
CA LEU A 91 -14.14 -0.17 15.30
C LEU A 91 -15.59 0.05 15.82
N THR A 92 -15.75 0.80 16.91
CA THR A 92 -17.08 1.16 17.44
C THR A 92 -17.88 2.02 16.45
N ALA A 93 -17.20 2.82 15.62
CA ALA A 93 -17.81 3.60 14.55
C ALA A 93 -18.01 2.80 13.25
N GLY A 94 -17.79 1.49 13.26
CA GLY A 94 -18.00 0.60 12.11
C GLY A 94 -16.88 0.60 11.06
N LEU A 95 -15.69 1.14 11.38
CA LEU A 95 -14.53 1.03 10.48
C LEU A 95 -13.94 -0.38 10.53
N GLU A 96 -13.43 -0.83 9.39
CA GLU A 96 -12.68 -2.07 9.31
C GLU A 96 -11.33 -1.97 10.07
N ALA A 97 -10.90 -3.05 10.70
CA ALA A 97 -9.58 -3.12 11.31
C ALA A 97 -8.45 -3.16 10.27
N GLU A 98 -8.75 -3.75 9.12
CA GLU A 98 -7.85 -3.89 7.99
C GLU A 98 -8.64 -3.76 6.68
N VAL A 99 -8.10 -3.05 5.71
CA VAL A 99 -8.54 -3.05 4.32
C VAL A 99 -7.62 -3.97 3.53
N SER A 100 -8.18 -4.98 2.88
CA SER A 100 -7.46 -5.87 1.98
C SER A 100 -7.86 -5.59 0.53
N LEU A 101 -6.86 -5.35 -0.32
CA LEU A 101 -7.12 -5.05 -1.72
C LEU A 101 -6.17 -5.78 -2.67
N LEU A 102 -6.66 -6.10 -3.85
CA LEU A 102 -5.92 -6.63 -4.99
C LEU A 102 -5.91 -5.60 -6.12
N VAL A 103 -4.74 -5.36 -6.70
CA VAL A 103 -4.60 -4.40 -7.80
C VAL A 103 -3.93 -5.10 -8.98
N ASP A 104 -4.50 -4.90 -10.17
CA ASP A 104 -3.88 -5.38 -11.41
C ASP A 104 -2.51 -4.72 -11.62
N VAL A 105 -1.51 -5.51 -11.97
CA VAL A 105 -0.12 -5.08 -12.15
C VAL A 105 0.05 -4.00 -13.23
N MET A 106 -0.91 -3.90 -14.18
CA MET A 106 -0.93 -2.85 -15.19
C MET A 106 -1.43 -1.50 -14.65
N TRP A 107 -1.98 -1.46 -13.43
CA TRP A 107 -2.45 -0.23 -12.82
C TRP A 107 -1.29 0.75 -12.57
N PRO A 108 -1.44 2.03 -12.93
CA PRO A 108 -0.34 3.00 -12.79
C PRO A 108 0.12 3.16 -11.34
N ALA A 109 1.34 2.76 -11.03
CA ALA A 109 1.90 2.77 -9.68
C ALA A 109 1.81 4.15 -8.99
N ARG A 110 2.02 5.26 -9.74
CA ARG A 110 1.92 6.61 -9.20
C ARG A 110 0.52 6.93 -8.67
N LYS A 111 -0.52 6.48 -9.37
CA LYS A 111 -1.92 6.66 -8.93
C LYS A 111 -2.20 5.86 -7.67
N LEU A 112 -1.68 4.62 -7.61
CA LEU A 112 -1.78 3.78 -6.42
C LEU A 112 -1.12 4.46 -5.21
N VAL A 113 0.12 4.92 -5.35
CA VAL A 113 0.86 5.61 -4.28
C VAL A 113 0.09 6.82 -3.77
N ASN A 114 -0.46 7.66 -4.65
CA ASN A 114 -1.23 8.83 -4.25
C ASN A 114 -2.51 8.45 -3.48
N ALA A 115 -3.25 7.44 -3.96
CA ALA A 115 -4.46 6.98 -3.28
C ALA A 115 -4.15 6.38 -1.89
N LEU A 116 -3.04 5.65 -1.76
CA LEU A 116 -2.61 5.08 -0.48
C LEU A 116 -2.07 6.15 0.48
N ASP A 117 -1.42 7.20 -0.02
CA ASP A 117 -1.00 8.34 0.80
C ASP A 117 -2.20 9.09 1.39
N ASP A 118 -3.24 9.30 0.58
CA ASP A 118 -4.50 9.89 1.04
C ASP A 118 -5.22 8.97 2.04
N PHE A 119 -5.20 7.65 1.78
CA PHE A 119 -5.82 6.65 2.66
C PHE A 119 -5.19 6.64 4.05
N ARG A 120 -3.85 6.58 4.16
CA ARG A 120 -3.16 6.57 5.46
C ARG A 120 -3.39 7.83 6.29
N LYS A 121 -3.62 8.97 5.62
CA LYS A 121 -3.96 10.25 6.28
C LYS A 121 -5.39 10.24 6.82
N LYS A 122 -6.33 9.69 6.05
CA LYS A 122 -7.75 9.66 6.41
C LYS A 122 -8.09 8.55 7.41
N PHE A 123 -7.44 7.41 7.31
CA PHE A 123 -7.68 6.22 8.14
C PHE A 123 -6.40 5.74 8.84
N PRO A 124 -5.80 6.54 9.74
CA PRO A 124 -4.48 6.24 10.30
C PRO A 124 -4.44 4.99 11.19
N THR A 125 -5.60 4.49 11.63
CA THR A 125 -5.71 3.30 12.50
C THR A 125 -6.11 2.03 11.76
N VAL A 126 -6.43 2.14 10.47
CA VAL A 126 -6.84 1.00 9.63
C VAL A 126 -5.60 0.40 8.96
N ALA A 127 -5.37 -0.88 9.19
CA ALA A 127 -4.29 -1.59 8.51
C ALA A 127 -4.60 -1.76 7.01
N LEU A 128 -3.56 -1.85 6.18
CA LEU A 128 -3.71 -2.11 4.75
C LEU A 128 -2.96 -3.38 4.38
N ARG A 129 -3.64 -4.28 3.66
CA ARG A 129 -3.05 -5.45 2.99
C ARG A 129 -3.24 -5.30 1.49
N LEU A 130 -2.14 -4.97 0.79
CA LEU A 130 -2.09 -4.84 -0.66
C LEU A 130 -1.41 -6.05 -1.29
N ARG A 131 -2.03 -6.61 -2.33
CA ARG A 131 -1.40 -7.56 -3.24
C ARG A 131 -1.54 -7.06 -4.67
N VAL A 132 -0.50 -7.29 -5.47
CA VAL A 132 -0.48 -6.96 -6.89
C VAL A 132 -0.50 -8.27 -7.67
N GLU A 133 -1.48 -8.41 -8.55
CA GLU A 133 -1.72 -9.62 -9.32
C GLU A 133 -2.00 -9.26 -10.78
N ALA A 134 -2.07 -10.23 -11.66
CA ALA A 134 -2.38 -10.00 -13.06
C ALA A 134 -3.76 -10.57 -13.44
N LEU A 135 -4.47 -9.89 -14.34
CA LEU A 135 -5.68 -10.35 -15.03
C LEU A 135 -6.70 -11.02 -14.06
N GLY A 136 -7.02 -12.29 -14.30
CA GLY A 136 -8.01 -13.06 -13.57
C GLY A 136 -7.68 -13.32 -12.11
N ALA A 137 -6.40 -13.26 -11.71
CA ALA A 137 -6.00 -13.50 -10.33
C ALA A 137 -6.54 -12.44 -9.35
N VAL A 138 -6.73 -11.20 -9.80
CA VAL A 138 -7.41 -10.16 -9.01
C VAL A 138 -8.87 -10.57 -8.74
N THR A 139 -9.60 -10.92 -9.77
CA THR A 139 -11.02 -11.31 -9.67
C THR A 139 -11.19 -12.60 -8.87
N GLN A 140 -10.32 -13.58 -9.10
CA GLN A 140 -10.34 -14.84 -8.35
C GLN A 140 -10.11 -14.61 -6.85
N GLY A 141 -9.11 -13.79 -6.49
CA GLY A 141 -8.80 -13.50 -5.09
C GLY A 141 -9.95 -12.74 -4.37
N VAL A 142 -10.70 -11.90 -5.08
CA VAL A 142 -11.91 -11.27 -4.53
C VAL A 142 -13.02 -12.31 -4.34
N LEU A 143 -13.27 -13.19 -5.31
CA LEU A 143 -14.25 -14.27 -5.20
C LEU A 143 -13.96 -15.21 -4.02
N GLU A 144 -12.71 -15.54 -3.80
CA GLU A 144 -12.24 -16.39 -2.70
C GLU A 144 -12.22 -15.67 -1.34
N GLY A 145 -12.58 -14.38 -1.29
CA GLY A 145 -12.58 -13.58 -0.06
C GLY A 145 -11.17 -13.21 0.43
N ALA A 146 -10.15 -13.37 -0.40
CA ALA A 146 -8.77 -13.03 -0.06
C ALA A 146 -8.51 -11.50 -0.07
N ALA A 147 -9.43 -10.71 -0.62
CA ALA A 147 -9.48 -9.25 -0.54
C ALA A 147 -10.92 -8.76 -0.49
N ALA A 148 -11.13 -7.62 0.19
CA ALA A 148 -12.43 -6.97 0.27
C ALA A 148 -12.89 -6.43 -1.09
N PHE A 149 -11.94 -5.94 -1.89
CA PHE A 149 -12.18 -5.48 -3.26
C PHE A 149 -10.90 -5.57 -4.11
N GLY A 150 -11.06 -5.38 -5.42
CA GLY A 150 -9.94 -5.31 -6.35
C GLY A 150 -10.09 -4.26 -7.43
N ILE A 151 -8.97 -3.90 -8.04
CA ILE A 151 -8.91 -3.18 -9.32
C ILE A 151 -8.46 -4.22 -10.36
N SER A 152 -9.39 -4.73 -11.15
CA SER A 152 -9.16 -5.80 -12.12
C SER A 152 -8.97 -5.25 -13.53
N GLY A 153 -8.25 -5.98 -14.37
CA GLY A 153 -8.14 -5.73 -15.81
C GLY A 153 -9.41 -6.11 -16.60
N PRO A 154 -9.30 -6.20 -17.93
CA PRO A 154 -10.44 -6.31 -18.86
C PRO A 154 -11.09 -7.70 -18.90
N LEU A 155 -10.91 -8.54 -17.90
CA LEU A 155 -11.53 -9.85 -17.87
C LEU A 155 -13.02 -9.73 -17.61
N GLU A 156 -13.83 -9.99 -18.62
CA GLU A 156 -15.28 -10.10 -18.48
C GLU A 156 -15.66 -11.50 -17.96
N LEU A 157 -16.28 -11.52 -16.82
CA LEU A 157 -16.87 -12.70 -16.21
C LEU A 157 -18.30 -12.36 -15.82
N SER A 158 -19.26 -13.08 -16.37
CA SER A 158 -20.62 -13.08 -15.88
C SER A 158 -20.67 -13.91 -14.60
N ASN A 159 -20.72 -13.24 -13.47
CA ASN A 159 -20.80 -13.88 -12.15
C ASN A 159 -21.65 -13.00 -11.24
N ASP A 160 -22.81 -13.50 -10.83
CA ASP A 160 -23.78 -12.79 -10.00
C ASP A 160 -23.25 -12.48 -8.58
N LEU A 161 -22.19 -13.16 -8.17
CA LEU A 161 -21.51 -12.89 -6.89
C LEU A 161 -20.62 -11.67 -6.91
N LEU A 162 -20.41 -11.05 -8.07
CA LEU A 162 -19.51 -9.91 -8.22
C LEU A 162 -20.25 -8.64 -8.66
N THR A 163 -19.99 -7.56 -7.96
CA THR A 163 -20.32 -6.21 -8.42
C THR A 163 -19.08 -5.58 -9.05
N ARG A 164 -19.25 -4.97 -10.22
CA ARG A 164 -18.18 -4.33 -10.98
C ARG A 164 -18.56 -2.90 -11.34
N GLY A 165 -17.58 -2.02 -11.35
CA GLY A 165 -17.73 -0.64 -11.80
C GLY A 165 -16.50 -0.19 -12.60
N PRO A 166 -16.60 0.88 -13.42
CA PRO A 166 -15.45 1.39 -14.16
C PRO A 166 -14.38 1.96 -13.21
N ALA A 167 -13.11 1.75 -13.57
CA ALA A 167 -11.96 2.28 -12.83
C ALA A 167 -10.92 2.92 -13.77
N GLY A 168 -11.34 3.36 -14.97
CA GLY A 168 -10.48 4.01 -15.95
C GLY A 168 -9.70 3.04 -16.82
N SER A 169 -8.61 3.52 -17.40
CA SER A 169 -7.82 2.72 -18.36
C SER A 169 -6.37 3.17 -18.44
N VAL A 170 -5.53 2.35 -19.06
CA VAL A 170 -4.16 2.71 -19.42
C VAL A 170 -3.89 2.41 -20.89
N LYS A 171 -3.21 3.33 -21.57
CA LYS A 171 -2.71 3.10 -22.93
C LYS A 171 -1.57 2.09 -22.89
N MET A 172 -1.66 1.07 -23.73
CA MET A 172 -0.59 0.09 -23.96
C MET A 172 0.20 0.46 -25.19
N LEU A 173 1.50 0.19 -25.15
CA LEU A 173 2.41 0.37 -26.29
C LEU A 173 3.14 -0.94 -26.56
N ALA A 174 3.21 -1.35 -27.82
CA ALA A 174 4.14 -2.36 -28.25
C ALA A 174 5.55 -1.75 -28.22
N VAL A 175 6.49 -2.38 -27.52
CA VAL A 175 7.86 -1.87 -27.37
C VAL A 175 8.90 -2.97 -27.54
N ALA A 176 10.10 -2.58 -27.94
CA ALA A 176 11.28 -3.42 -27.98
C ALA A 176 12.54 -2.57 -27.72
N ALA A 177 13.69 -3.22 -27.52
CA ALA A 177 14.99 -2.55 -27.49
C ALA A 177 15.32 -1.93 -28.86
N PRO A 178 16.16 -0.86 -28.92
CA PRO A 178 16.47 -0.16 -30.17
C PRO A 178 17.15 -1.02 -31.23
N ASP A 179 17.90 -2.02 -30.83
CA ASP A 179 18.62 -2.98 -31.70
C ASP A 179 17.76 -4.20 -32.08
N HIS A 180 16.54 -4.30 -31.60
CA HIS A 180 15.63 -5.38 -31.95
C HIS A 180 15.22 -5.27 -33.43
N PRO A 181 15.15 -6.38 -34.21
CA PRO A 181 14.82 -6.34 -35.62
C PRO A 181 13.57 -5.55 -35.98
N LEU A 182 12.50 -5.66 -35.18
CA LEU A 182 11.27 -4.90 -35.41
C LEU A 182 11.43 -3.38 -35.20
N ALA A 183 12.36 -2.95 -34.33
CA ALA A 183 12.66 -1.54 -34.09
C ALA A 183 13.49 -0.91 -35.22
N LEU A 184 14.29 -1.71 -35.95
CA LEU A 184 15.11 -1.28 -37.06
C LEU A 184 14.36 -1.17 -38.41
N MET A 185 13.10 -1.67 -38.42
CA MET A 185 12.30 -1.62 -39.66
C MET A 185 11.86 -0.19 -39.98
N LYS A 186 11.97 0.15 -41.28
CA LYS A 186 11.46 1.43 -41.81
C LYS A 186 9.97 1.29 -42.16
N GLY A 187 9.12 2.01 -41.42
CA GLY A 187 7.66 2.02 -41.66
C GLY A 187 6.86 1.14 -40.72
N PRO A 188 5.57 0.93 -40.99
CA PRO A 188 4.68 0.11 -40.17
C PRO A 188 5.12 -1.36 -40.17
N VAL A 189 5.06 -1.98 -39.01
CA VAL A 189 5.35 -3.43 -38.84
C VAL A 189 4.04 -4.17 -39.01
N THR A 190 3.95 -5.04 -39.98
CA THR A 190 2.76 -5.87 -40.19
C THR A 190 2.62 -6.88 -39.05
N MET A 191 1.38 -7.29 -38.77
CA MET A 191 1.12 -8.33 -37.78
C MET A 191 1.80 -9.67 -38.15
N ALA A 192 1.93 -9.98 -39.43
CA ALA A 192 2.63 -11.17 -39.92
C ALA A 192 4.11 -11.13 -39.51
N THR A 193 4.81 -10.02 -39.76
CA THR A 193 6.20 -9.82 -39.36
C THR A 193 6.37 -9.86 -37.83
N ALA A 194 5.49 -9.22 -37.07
CA ALA A 194 5.57 -9.23 -35.62
C ALA A 194 5.46 -10.65 -35.04
N ARG A 195 4.68 -11.54 -35.68
CA ARG A 195 4.49 -12.95 -35.28
C ARG A 195 5.76 -13.80 -35.38
N GLU A 196 6.70 -13.44 -36.18
CA GLU A 196 7.94 -14.19 -36.39
C GLU A 196 8.96 -13.99 -35.27
N HIS A 197 8.77 -12.92 -34.47
CA HIS A 197 9.65 -12.55 -33.37
C HIS A 197 9.09 -12.97 -32.02
N ILE A 198 9.98 -13.25 -31.03
CA ILE A 198 9.58 -13.62 -29.67
C ILE A 198 8.76 -12.52 -29.05
N GLN A 199 7.53 -12.86 -28.63
CA GLN A 199 6.68 -11.96 -27.88
C GLN A 199 6.76 -12.28 -26.37
N LEU A 200 7.05 -11.26 -25.57
CA LEU A 200 7.00 -11.35 -24.12
C LEU A 200 5.59 -11.03 -23.64
N VAL A 201 4.92 -12.03 -23.06
CA VAL A 201 3.51 -11.97 -22.68
C VAL A 201 3.36 -12.06 -21.16
N LEU A 202 2.59 -11.16 -20.56
CA LEU A 202 2.21 -11.28 -19.17
C LEU A 202 1.03 -12.26 -19.05
N THR A 203 1.18 -13.24 -18.16
CA THR A 203 0.12 -14.21 -17.82
C THR A 203 -0.18 -14.13 -16.33
N ASP A 204 -1.33 -14.61 -15.94
CA ASP A 204 -1.69 -14.78 -14.54
C ASP A 204 -1.69 -16.25 -14.12
N ARG A 205 -1.99 -16.48 -12.86
CA ARG A 205 -2.02 -17.83 -12.25
C ARG A 205 -3.45 -18.26 -11.91
N SER A 206 -4.46 -17.53 -12.40
CA SER A 206 -5.84 -17.85 -12.06
C SER A 206 -6.39 -18.95 -12.94
N ARG A 207 -7.34 -19.72 -12.38
CA ARG A 207 -8.13 -20.68 -13.17
C ARG A 207 -9.15 -20.00 -14.07
N LEU A 208 -9.46 -18.73 -13.82
CA LEU A 208 -10.44 -17.97 -14.60
C LEU A 208 -9.95 -17.64 -16.01
N THR A 209 -8.65 -17.68 -16.23
CA THR A 209 -8.01 -17.39 -17.51
C THR A 209 -7.34 -18.63 -18.12
N GLU A 210 -7.51 -19.81 -17.49
CA GLU A 210 -6.93 -21.05 -17.97
C GLU A 210 -7.40 -21.36 -19.41
N GLY A 211 -6.45 -21.69 -20.29
CA GLY A 211 -6.73 -21.92 -21.72
C GLY A 211 -7.06 -20.67 -22.54
N ARG A 212 -7.00 -19.46 -21.96
CA ARG A 212 -7.27 -18.20 -22.65
C ARG A 212 -5.97 -17.39 -22.83
N ASP A 213 -5.75 -16.92 -24.03
CA ASP A 213 -4.61 -16.08 -24.38
C ASP A 213 -5.07 -14.62 -24.57
N PHE A 214 -4.44 -13.70 -23.84
CA PHE A 214 -4.73 -12.26 -23.94
C PHE A 214 -3.58 -11.52 -24.60
N GLY A 215 -3.85 -10.96 -25.79
CA GLY A 215 -2.86 -10.18 -26.53
C GLY A 215 -1.66 -10.99 -27.05
N VAL A 216 -1.77 -12.31 -27.14
CA VAL A 216 -0.79 -13.20 -27.74
C VAL A 216 -1.02 -13.26 -29.24
N VAL A 217 -0.03 -12.86 -30.01
CA VAL A 217 -0.08 -12.86 -31.48
C VAL A 217 1.08 -13.62 -32.12
N ALA A 218 2.21 -13.75 -31.42
CA ALA A 218 3.41 -14.41 -31.96
C ALA A 218 3.32 -15.94 -31.90
N VAL A 219 3.96 -16.60 -32.88
CA VAL A 219 4.12 -18.05 -32.91
C VAL A 219 4.97 -18.53 -31.73
N LYS A 220 6.00 -17.73 -31.36
CA LYS A 220 6.86 -17.99 -30.20
C LYS A 220 6.56 -16.93 -29.12
N SER A 221 6.04 -17.34 -27.99
CA SER A 221 5.79 -16.45 -26.84
C SER A 221 6.51 -16.95 -25.60
N TRP A 222 7.14 -16.02 -24.87
CA TRP A 222 7.61 -16.26 -23.51
C TRP A 222 6.58 -15.71 -22.52
N ARG A 223 6.11 -16.58 -21.65
CA ARG A 223 5.06 -16.26 -20.68
C ARG A 223 5.67 -15.94 -19.33
N LEU A 224 5.33 -14.80 -18.78
CA LEU A 224 5.90 -14.22 -17.58
C LEU A 224 4.76 -13.85 -16.62
N ALA A 225 4.95 -14.09 -15.32
CA ALA A 225 3.97 -13.72 -14.29
C ALA A 225 4.34 -12.41 -13.56
N ASP A 226 5.43 -11.76 -13.99
CA ASP A 226 5.95 -10.53 -13.36
C ASP A 226 6.22 -9.45 -14.41
N LEU A 227 5.65 -8.25 -14.20
CA LEU A 227 5.77 -7.12 -15.13
C LEU A 227 7.18 -6.53 -15.10
N GLY A 228 7.86 -6.54 -13.94
CA GLY A 228 9.23 -6.06 -13.81
C GLY A 228 10.21 -6.93 -14.57
N ALA A 229 10.09 -8.26 -14.46
CA ALA A 229 10.87 -9.22 -15.23
C ALA A 229 10.63 -9.04 -16.74
N LYS A 230 9.37 -8.87 -17.17
CA LYS A 230 9.04 -8.57 -18.55
C LYS A 230 9.72 -7.29 -19.02
N HIS A 231 9.68 -6.23 -18.24
CA HIS A 231 10.33 -4.97 -18.55
C HIS A 231 11.86 -5.12 -18.71
N ALA A 232 12.50 -5.83 -17.77
CA ALA A 232 13.94 -6.09 -17.83
C ALA A 232 14.35 -6.88 -19.10
N LEU A 233 13.57 -7.90 -19.48
CA LEU A 233 13.82 -8.68 -20.69
C LEU A 233 13.62 -7.85 -21.97
N LEU A 234 12.64 -6.94 -22.00
CA LEU A 234 12.46 -5.99 -23.11
C LEU A 234 13.68 -5.07 -23.26
N LEU A 235 14.19 -4.53 -22.14
CA LEU A 235 15.40 -3.69 -22.12
C LEU A 235 16.65 -4.45 -22.57
N ALA A 236 16.70 -5.76 -22.33
CA ALA A 236 17.78 -6.64 -22.74
C ALA A 236 17.66 -7.13 -24.20
N GLY A 237 16.65 -6.66 -24.96
CA GLY A 237 16.48 -7.02 -26.37
C GLY A 237 15.99 -8.44 -26.63
N MET A 238 15.48 -9.16 -25.61
CA MET A 238 15.08 -10.57 -25.72
C MET A 238 13.75 -10.79 -26.45
N GLY A 239 13.11 -9.73 -26.92
CA GLY A 239 11.86 -9.81 -27.66
C GLY A 239 11.11 -8.48 -27.65
N TRP A 240 9.85 -8.53 -28.07
CA TRP A 240 8.94 -7.40 -28.06
C TRP A 240 7.70 -7.70 -27.19
N GLY A 241 6.94 -6.68 -26.82
CA GLY A 241 5.70 -6.90 -26.09
C GLY A 241 4.95 -5.63 -25.73
N ASN A 242 3.69 -5.79 -25.34
CA ASN A 242 2.85 -4.68 -24.93
C ASN A 242 3.14 -4.31 -23.47
N MET A 243 3.37 -3.03 -23.21
CA MET A 243 3.64 -2.47 -21.89
C MET A 243 2.74 -1.26 -21.59
N PRO A 244 2.34 -1.03 -20.35
CA PRO A 244 1.65 0.20 -19.98
C PRO A 244 2.55 1.42 -20.29
N LYS A 245 2.03 2.39 -21.03
CA LYS A 245 2.79 3.61 -21.37
C LYS A 245 3.45 4.28 -20.15
N PRO A 246 2.78 4.43 -18.99
CA PRO A 246 3.43 5.03 -17.83
C PRO A 246 4.68 4.30 -17.33
N VAL A 247 4.75 2.98 -17.50
CA VAL A 247 5.89 2.16 -17.08
C VAL A 247 7.12 2.38 -17.96
N VAL A 248 6.91 2.49 -19.27
CA VAL A 248 8.01 2.58 -20.25
C VAL A 248 8.32 4.01 -20.71
N ASN A 249 7.58 5.00 -20.24
CA ASN A 249 7.69 6.38 -20.71
C ASN A 249 9.11 6.96 -20.57
N ASP A 250 9.80 6.69 -19.48
CA ASP A 250 11.16 7.18 -19.25
C ASP A 250 12.19 6.42 -20.12
N ASP A 251 11.95 5.14 -20.41
CA ASP A 251 12.81 4.35 -21.30
C ASP A 251 12.67 4.81 -22.74
N LEU A 252 11.45 5.13 -23.16
CA LEU A 252 11.19 5.72 -24.48
C LEU A 252 11.87 7.08 -24.62
N LYS A 253 11.78 7.96 -23.63
CA LYS A 253 12.46 9.27 -23.66
C LYS A 253 13.98 9.15 -23.69
N ARG A 254 14.53 8.14 -23.03
CA ARG A 254 15.99 7.89 -22.97
C ARG A 254 16.50 7.02 -24.12
N GLY A 255 15.63 6.58 -25.02
CA GLY A 255 15.98 5.70 -26.14
C GLY A 255 16.40 4.29 -25.74
N ARG A 256 16.08 3.83 -24.52
CA ARG A 256 16.35 2.46 -24.07
C ARG A 256 15.32 1.46 -24.61
N LEU A 257 14.11 1.94 -24.89
CA LEU A 257 13.06 1.23 -25.61
C LEU A 257 12.57 2.10 -26.77
N VAL A 258 12.01 1.45 -27.78
CA VAL A 258 11.36 2.08 -28.94
C VAL A 258 9.92 1.60 -29.02
N ALA A 259 8.99 2.51 -29.27
CA ALA A 259 7.60 2.15 -29.57
C ALA A 259 7.53 1.59 -30.98
N LEU A 260 7.01 0.39 -31.11
CA LEU A 260 6.83 -0.28 -32.39
C LEU A 260 5.53 0.19 -33.04
N ASN A 261 5.60 0.56 -34.32
CA ASN A 261 4.43 0.90 -35.11
C ASN A 261 3.82 -0.37 -35.72
N ILE A 262 3.21 -1.22 -34.87
CA ILE A 262 2.54 -2.44 -35.33
C ILE A 262 1.16 -2.07 -35.87
N GLU A 263 0.84 -2.55 -37.06
CA GLU A 263 -0.48 -2.39 -37.64
C GLU A 263 -1.53 -3.10 -36.80
N THR A 264 -2.27 -2.33 -36.01
CA THR A 264 -3.39 -2.82 -35.21
C THR A 264 -4.67 -2.07 -35.60
N PRO A 265 -5.86 -2.70 -35.55
CA PRO A 265 -7.12 -2.05 -35.95
C PRO A 265 -7.50 -0.86 -35.09
N SER A 266 -6.98 -0.76 -33.87
CA SER A 266 -7.31 0.32 -32.94
C SER A 266 -6.17 0.56 -31.93
N GLU A 267 -6.24 1.69 -31.25
CA GLU A 267 -5.34 2.01 -30.14
C GLU A 267 -5.51 0.96 -29.02
N LEU A 268 -4.41 0.40 -28.56
CA LEU A 268 -4.44 -0.64 -27.53
C LEU A 268 -4.65 0.01 -26.15
N VAL A 269 -5.88 -0.08 -25.65
CA VAL A 269 -6.28 0.42 -24.33
C VAL A 269 -6.59 -0.75 -23.41
N TYR A 270 -6.11 -0.70 -22.19
CA TYR A 270 -6.36 -1.68 -21.14
C TYR A 270 -7.29 -1.07 -20.09
N PRO A 271 -8.60 -1.39 -20.11
CA PRO A 271 -9.56 -0.87 -19.15
C PRO A 271 -9.43 -1.56 -17.80
N PHE A 272 -9.75 -0.81 -16.75
CA PHE A 272 -9.81 -1.32 -15.39
C PHE A 272 -11.22 -1.22 -14.83
N HIS A 273 -11.51 -2.13 -13.90
CA HIS A 273 -12.78 -2.19 -13.19
C HIS A 273 -12.53 -2.38 -11.70
N THR A 274 -13.29 -1.69 -10.87
CA THR A 274 -13.48 -2.10 -9.48
C THR A 274 -14.23 -3.42 -9.45
N VAL A 275 -13.91 -4.30 -8.51
CA VAL A 275 -14.58 -5.57 -8.32
C VAL A 275 -14.67 -5.90 -6.83
N TYR A 276 -15.85 -6.31 -6.36
CA TYR A 276 -16.07 -6.79 -5.00
C TYR A 276 -17.22 -7.80 -4.96
N ARG A 277 -17.34 -8.55 -3.88
CA ARG A 277 -18.43 -9.52 -3.72
C ARG A 277 -19.73 -8.81 -3.38
N SER A 278 -20.81 -9.15 -4.10
CA SER A 278 -22.14 -8.57 -3.90
C SER A 278 -22.75 -8.92 -2.54
N ASP A 279 -22.43 -10.12 -2.00
CA ASP A 279 -22.91 -10.61 -0.72
C ASP A 279 -22.12 -10.08 0.50
N THR A 280 -20.93 -9.54 0.26
CA THR A 280 -20.07 -8.93 1.29
C THR A 280 -19.51 -7.60 0.78
N PRO A 281 -20.36 -6.56 0.69
CA PRO A 281 -19.94 -5.27 0.19
C PRO A 281 -18.83 -4.65 1.06
N PRO A 282 -17.91 -3.87 0.45
CA PRO A 282 -16.83 -3.22 1.18
C PRO A 282 -17.35 -2.30 2.29
N GLY A 283 -16.70 -2.32 3.44
CA GLY A 283 -16.98 -1.39 4.53
C GLY A 283 -16.53 0.05 4.21
N PRO A 284 -16.71 1.01 5.16
CA PRO A 284 -16.51 2.43 4.88
C PRO A 284 -15.10 2.81 4.41
N ALA A 285 -14.04 2.23 5.00
CA ALA A 285 -12.67 2.53 4.61
C ALA A 285 -12.31 1.89 3.26
N SER A 286 -12.78 0.66 3.03
CA SER A 286 -12.61 -0.05 1.74
C SER A 286 -13.35 0.66 0.61
N SER A 287 -14.60 1.07 0.83
CA SER A 287 -15.41 1.82 -0.15
C SER A 287 -14.74 3.13 -0.53
N TRP A 288 -14.29 3.89 0.47
CA TRP A 288 -13.59 5.15 0.21
C TRP A 288 -12.32 4.94 -0.64
N LEU A 289 -11.49 3.93 -0.30
CA LEU A 289 -10.26 3.66 -1.05
C LEU A 289 -10.58 3.20 -2.48
N MET A 290 -11.60 2.37 -2.66
CA MET A 290 -12.05 1.90 -3.97
C MET A 290 -12.50 3.08 -4.85
N GLU A 291 -13.32 3.99 -4.32
CA GLU A 291 -13.75 5.20 -5.02
C GLU A 291 -12.56 6.12 -5.35
N ARG A 292 -11.64 6.30 -4.41
CA ARG A 292 -10.45 7.14 -4.60
C ARG A 292 -9.55 6.60 -5.72
N LEU A 293 -9.40 5.26 -5.82
CA LEU A 293 -8.70 4.62 -6.92
C LEU A 293 -9.45 4.80 -8.24
N ALA A 294 -10.76 4.60 -8.27
CA ALA A 294 -11.57 4.77 -9.48
C ALA A 294 -11.54 6.22 -10.02
N MET A 295 -11.56 7.23 -9.15
CA MET A 295 -11.48 8.66 -9.54
C MET A 295 -10.08 9.06 -10.04
N ALA A 296 -9.04 8.35 -9.63
CA ALA A 296 -7.67 8.62 -10.05
C ALA A 296 -7.36 8.13 -11.48
N ALA A 297 -8.30 7.47 -12.11
CA ALA A 297 -8.15 6.80 -13.40
C ALA A 297 -8.12 7.72 -14.62
#